data_a1cddefd5098d4c7a7520e5b62cc7967
#
_entry.id   a1cddefd5098d4c7a7520e5b62cc7967
#
_cell.length_a   1.000
_cell.length_b   1.000
_cell.length_c   1.000
_cell.angle_alpha   90.00
_cell.angle_beta   90.00
_cell.angle_gamma   90.00
#
_symmetry.space_group_name_H-M   'P 1'
#
loop_
_entity.id
_entity.type
_entity.pdbx_description
1 polymer ?
#
loop_
_entity_poly.entity_id
_entity_poly.type
_entity_poly.pdbx_seq_one_letter_code
_entity_poly.pdbx_strand_id
1 'polypeptide(L)'
;MENIVDMIGFYGLFALFFVNIVYLRKQQGYLWGYFIFIFVNEYLNRILKLIIREDRPHGYDKAVEVGNIYNGAHVYGMPSGHSQSVFFSTAYLWLVIESVPLLLIQLFVCGLTVYQRWKYKKHSISQLAVGGIIGILFANLVYYLIKKRIFV
;
A
#
# COMPACT_ATOMS: atom_id res chain seq x y z
N MET A 1 -2.29 -12.50 -16.06
CA MET A 1 -1.47 -12.92 -14.88
C MET A 1 -1.06 -14.35 -15.14
N GLU A 2 0.24 -14.57 -15.28
CA GLU A 2 0.74 -15.83 -15.84
C GLU A 2 1.02 -16.90 -14.77
N ASN A 3 1.12 -16.53 -13.50
CA ASN A 3 1.44 -17.48 -12.43
C ASN A 3 0.92 -17.02 -11.05
N ILE A 4 1.04 -17.91 -10.06
CA ILE A 4 0.58 -17.67 -8.68
C ILE A 4 1.30 -16.48 -8.01
N VAL A 5 2.55 -16.23 -8.34
CA VAL A 5 3.34 -15.09 -7.85
C VAL A 5 2.74 -13.76 -8.31
N ASP A 6 2.33 -13.69 -9.56
CA ASP A 6 1.68 -12.50 -10.11
C ASP A 6 0.31 -12.25 -9.47
N MET A 7 -0.43 -13.33 -9.15
CA MET A 7 -1.71 -13.23 -8.44
C MET A 7 -1.51 -12.70 -7.01
N ILE A 8 -0.56 -13.27 -6.26
CA ILE A 8 -0.26 -12.82 -4.89
C ILE A 8 0.20 -11.35 -4.92
N GLY A 9 1.06 -10.97 -5.86
CA GLY A 9 1.53 -9.59 -6.01
C GLY A 9 0.40 -8.62 -6.34
N PHE A 10 -0.54 -9.02 -7.19
CA PHE A 10 -1.68 -8.18 -7.57
C PHE A 10 -2.68 -8.01 -6.41
N TYR A 11 -3.02 -9.09 -5.73
CA TYR A 11 -3.97 -9.09 -4.62
C TYR A 11 -3.34 -8.82 -3.25
N GLY A 12 -2.02 -8.57 -3.19
CA GLY A 12 -1.27 -8.36 -1.95
C GLY A 12 -1.86 -7.27 -1.06
N LEU A 13 -2.35 -6.17 -1.65
CA LEU A 13 -3.03 -5.11 -0.90
C LEU A 13 -4.27 -5.64 -0.16
N PHE A 14 -5.12 -6.42 -0.83
CA PHE A 14 -6.32 -6.99 -0.21
C PHE A 14 -5.96 -8.04 0.83
N ALA A 15 -4.96 -8.89 0.56
CA ALA A 15 -4.48 -9.87 1.53
C ALA A 15 -4.01 -9.19 2.83
N LEU A 16 -3.16 -8.16 2.72
CA LEU A 16 -2.69 -7.41 3.89
C LEU A 16 -3.81 -6.66 4.60
N PHE A 17 -4.79 -6.13 3.87
CA PHE A 17 -5.96 -5.50 4.46
C PHE A 17 -6.72 -6.46 5.39
N PHE A 18 -7.05 -7.66 4.92
CA PHE A 18 -7.75 -8.64 5.74
C PHE A 18 -6.90 -9.17 6.89
N VAL A 19 -5.60 -9.40 6.67
CA VAL A 19 -4.67 -9.80 7.74
C VAL A 19 -4.69 -8.75 8.86
N ASN A 20 -4.60 -7.47 8.53
CA ASN A 20 -4.59 -6.40 9.52
C ASN A 20 -5.91 -6.35 10.30
N ILE A 21 -7.06 -6.50 9.66
CA ILE A 21 -8.36 -6.58 10.36
C ILE A 21 -8.37 -7.73 11.37
N VAL A 22 -7.91 -8.92 10.98
CA VAL A 22 -7.89 -10.10 11.85
C VAL A 22 -7.01 -9.89 13.07
N TYR A 23 -5.81 -9.34 12.90
CA TYR A 23 -4.88 -9.14 14.01
C TYR A 23 -5.25 -7.96 14.91
N LEU A 24 -5.82 -6.90 14.34
CA LEU A 24 -6.25 -5.72 15.11
C LEU A 24 -7.62 -5.87 15.80
N ARG A 25 -8.37 -6.96 15.55
CA ARG A 25 -9.75 -7.14 16.05
C ARG A 25 -9.92 -6.96 17.56
N LYS A 26 -8.88 -7.26 18.35
CA LYS A 26 -8.89 -7.10 19.81
C LYS A 26 -8.49 -5.70 20.27
N GLN A 27 -8.01 -4.86 19.36
CA GLN A 27 -7.52 -3.51 19.62
C GLN A 27 -8.36 -2.49 18.84
N GLN A 28 -9.60 -2.28 19.31
CA GLN A 28 -10.64 -1.54 18.58
C GLN A 28 -10.21 -0.15 18.10
N GLY A 29 -9.50 0.62 18.94
CA GLY A 29 -9.03 1.95 18.54
C GLY A 29 -8.07 1.91 17.35
N TYR A 30 -7.13 0.96 17.35
CA TYR A 30 -6.20 0.77 16.22
C TYR A 30 -6.89 0.16 15.00
N LEU A 31 -7.87 -0.72 15.18
CA LEU A 31 -8.66 -1.28 14.09
C LEU A 31 -9.43 -0.19 13.34
N TRP A 32 -10.19 0.65 14.05
CA TRP A 32 -10.93 1.75 13.42
C TRP A 32 -10.00 2.78 12.80
N GLY A 33 -8.86 3.06 13.46
CA GLY A 33 -7.82 3.91 12.89
C GLY A 33 -7.30 3.34 11.56
N TYR A 34 -6.92 2.06 11.54
CA TYR A 34 -6.48 1.40 10.31
C TYR A 34 -7.53 1.50 9.20
N PHE A 35 -8.77 1.16 9.51
CA PHE A 35 -9.87 1.17 8.56
C PHE A 35 -10.11 2.55 7.93
N ILE A 36 -10.10 3.61 8.73
CA ILE A 36 -10.28 4.98 8.23
C ILE A 36 -9.06 5.42 7.41
N PHE A 37 -7.86 5.23 7.97
CA PHE A 37 -6.66 5.81 7.39
C PHE A 37 -6.13 5.05 6.16
N ILE A 38 -6.54 3.81 5.91
CA ILE A 38 -6.24 3.13 4.63
C ILE A 38 -6.91 3.87 3.45
N PHE A 39 -8.14 4.36 3.62
CA PHE A 39 -8.81 5.17 2.61
C PHE A 39 -8.22 6.57 2.49
N VAL A 40 -7.82 7.18 3.61
CA VAL A 40 -7.11 8.46 3.60
C VAL A 40 -5.76 8.32 2.86
N ASN A 41 -5.05 7.21 3.08
CA ASN A 41 -3.81 6.89 2.38
C ASN A 41 -4.00 6.80 0.86
N GLU A 42 -5.07 6.17 0.41
CA GLU A 42 -5.42 6.09 -1.01
C GLU A 42 -5.76 7.48 -1.59
N TYR A 43 -6.51 8.29 -0.85
CA TYR A 43 -6.83 9.66 -1.26
C TYR A 43 -5.58 10.55 -1.32
N LEU A 44 -4.68 10.43 -0.33
CA LEU A 44 -3.38 11.10 -0.33
C LEU A 44 -2.56 10.72 -1.58
N ASN A 45 -2.53 9.42 -1.94
CA ASN A 45 -1.85 8.96 -3.14
C ASN A 45 -2.38 9.66 -4.41
N ARG A 46 -3.69 9.79 -4.53
CA ARG A 46 -4.32 10.47 -5.67
C ARG A 46 -3.94 11.95 -5.75
N ILE A 47 -3.94 12.65 -4.60
CA ILE A 47 -3.50 14.05 -4.55
C ILE A 47 -2.04 14.18 -4.99
N LEU A 48 -1.16 13.33 -4.44
CA LEU A 48 0.26 13.37 -4.79
C LEU A 48 0.49 13.10 -6.28
N LYS A 49 -0.25 12.17 -6.89
CA LYS A 49 -0.20 11.93 -8.34
C LYS A 49 -0.58 13.16 -9.16
N LEU A 50 -1.60 13.90 -8.75
CA LEU A 50 -2.03 15.11 -9.43
C LEU A 50 -1.05 16.29 -9.28
N ILE A 51 -0.26 16.29 -8.19
CA ILE A 51 0.79 17.28 -7.95
C ILE A 51 2.06 16.95 -8.75
N ILE A 52 2.56 15.70 -8.60
CA ILE A 52 3.85 15.27 -9.16
C ILE A 52 3.77 15.07 -10.68
N ARG A 53 2.67 14.49 -11.15
CA ARG A 53 2.34 14.27 -12.59
C ARG A 53 3.42 13.52 -13.37
N GLU A 54 4.16 12.62 -12.74
CA GLU A 54 5.15 11.79 -13.42
C GLU A 54 4.48 10.66 -14.18
N ASP A 55 4.85 10.50 -15.45
CA ASP A 55 4.30 9.46 -16.32
C ASP A 55 4.73 8.05 -15.88
N ARG A 56 3.95 7.06 -16.31
CA ARG A 56 4.32 5.65 -16.17
C ARG A 56 5.44 5.28 -17.14
N PRO A 57 6.22 4.21 -16.86
CA PRO A 57 7.23 3.71 -17.79
C PRO A 57 6.63 3.38 -19.17
N HIS A 58 7.41 3.58 -20.24
CA HIS A 58 6.99 3.22 -21.58
C HIS A 58 6.68 1.72 -21.71
N GLY A 59 5.62 1.39 -22.44
CA GLY A 59 5.22 -0.01 -22.70
C GLY A 59 4.62 -0.72 -21.49
N TYR A 60 3.99 0.03 -20.55
CA TYR A 60 3.26 -0.60 -19.47
C TYR A 60 2.05 -1.40 -19.98
N ASP A 61 1.83 -2.56 -19.39
CA ASP A 61 0.74 -3.45 -19.77
C ASP A 61 -0.60 -2.96 -19.17
N LYS A 62 -1.52 -2.54 -20.03
CA LYS A 62 -2.87 -2.08 -19.65
C LYS A 62 -3.81 -3.22 -19.27
N ALA A 63 -3.53 -4.45 -19.73
CA ALA A 63 -4.42 -5.60 -19.58
C ALA A 63 -4.50 -6.14 -18.13
N VAL A 64 -3.55 -5.78 -17.27
CA VAL A 64 -3.46 -6.26 -15.88
C VAL A 64 -4.25 -5.38 -14.90
N GLU A 65 -4.99 -4.37 -15.35
CA GLU A 65 -5.83 -3.55 -14.47
C GLU A 65 -7.31 -3.85 -14.69
N VAL A 66 -8.01 -4.10 -13.59
CA VAL A 66 -9.46 -4.30 -13.60
C VAL A 66 -10.14 -2.97 -13.89
N GLY A 67 -10.71 -2.85 -15.09
CA GLY A 67 -11.41 -1.65 -15.53
C GLY A 67 -10.50 -0.61 -16.17
N ASN A 68 -10.82 -0.21 -17.38
CA ASN A 68 -10.12 0.80 -18.20
C ASN A 68 -10.29 2.24 -17.65
N ILE A 69 -10.19 2.44 -16.33
CA ILE A 69 -10.38 3.76 -15.71
C ILE A 69 -9.02 4.46 -15.58
N TYR A 70 -8.41 4.79 -16.71
CA TYR A 70 -7.26 5.71 -16.74
C TYR A 70 -7.72 7.15 -16.88
N ASN A 71 -8.56 7.61 -15.95
CA ASN A 71 -8.98 8.99 -15.88
C ASN A 71 -8.39 9.67 -14.63
N GLY A 72 -8.01 10.94 -14.76
CA GLY A 72 -7.51 11.74 -13.63
C GLY A 72 -6.17 11.24 -13.08
N ALA A 73 -6.08 11.08 -11.75
CA ALA A 73 -4.83 10.72 -11.07
C ALA A 73 -4.23 9.36 -11.47
N HIS A 74 -5.05 8.43 -12.00
CA HIS A 74 -4.58 7.09 -12.39
C HIS A 74 -3.68 7.07 -13.63
N VAL A 75 -3.67 8.13 -14.42
CA VAL A 75 -2.77 8.30 -15.55
C VAL A 75 -1.32 8.33 -15.08
N TYR A 76 -1.05 8.96 -13.93
CA TYR A 76 0.29 9.19 -13.42
C TYR A 76 0.84 8.00 -12.64
N GLY A 77 2.17 7.82 -12.72
CA GLY A 77 2.90 6.74 -12.08
C GLY A 77 3.37 7.03 -10.65
N MET A 78 3.71 8.28 -10.33
CA MET A 78 4.34 8.68 -9.07
C MET A 78 3.34 9.33 -8.10
N PRO A 79 3.28 8.87 -6.85
CA PRO A 79 3.86 7.64 -6.29
C PRO A 79 3.02 6.39 -6.62
N SER A 80 3.63 5.19 -6.49
CA SER A 80 2.89 3.93 -6.67
C SER A 80 1.89 3.72 -5.54
N GLY A 81 0.58 3.65 -5.85
CA GLY A 81 -0.47 3.44 -4.85
C GLY A 81 -0.40 2.06 -4.21
N HIS A 82 -0.15 0.99 -4.98
CA HIS A 82 0.01 -0.35 -4.42
C HIS A 82 1.18 -0.44 -3.45
N SER A 83 2.35 0.10 -3.83
CA SER A 83 3.51 0.15 -2.93
C SER A 83 3.18 0.94 -1.67
N GLN A 84 2.61 2.13 -1.81
CA GLN A 84 2.24 2.97 -0.67
C GLN A 84 1.31 2.24 0.31
N SER A 85 0.28 1.55 -0.20
CA SER A 85 -0.72 0.91 0.65
C SER A 85 -0.24 -0.38 1.30
N VAL A 86 0.58 -1.22 0.61
CA VAL A 86 1.12 -2.43 1.25
C VAL A 86 2.15 -2.09 2.33
N PHE A 87 3.00 -1.09 2.10
CA PHE A 87 3.97 -0.64 3.11
C PHE A 87 3.30 0.11 4.28
N PHE A 88 2.23 0.88 4.02
CA PHE A 88 1.40 1.46 5.07
C PHE A 88 0.81 0.36 5.96
N SER A 89 0.17 -0.65 5.36
CA SER A 89 -0.46 -1.76 6.10
C SER A 89 0.55 -2.53 6.94
N THR A 90 1.71 -2.84 6.37
CA THR A 90 2.78 -3.58 7.05
C THR A 90 3.39 -2.77 8.21
N ALA A 91 3.74 -1.51 7.97
CA ALA A 91 4.33 -0.67 9.00
C ALA A 91 3.34 -0.39 10.14
N TYR A 92 2.07 -0.14 9.81
CA TYR A 92 1.03 0.10 10.82
C TYR A 92 0.82 -1.12 11.73
N LEU A 93 0.69 -2.33 11.14
CA LEU A 93 0.51 -3.53 11.95
C LEU A 93 1.73 -3.85 12.79
N TRP A 94 2.94 -3.63 12.25
CA TRP A 94 4.18 -3.78 13.00
C TRP A 94 4.21 -2.89 14.24
N LEU A 95 3.86 -1.61 14.11
CA LEU A 95 3.84 -0.64 15.21
C LEU A 95 2.85 -1.00 16.33
N VAL A 96 1.80 -1.76 16.01
CA VAL A 96 0.75 -2.13 16.97
C VAL A 96 1.00 -3.50 17.60
N ILE A 97 1.48 -4.49 16.83
CA ILE A 97 1.55 -5.91 17.26
C ILE A 97 2.98 -6.34 17.61
N GLU A 98 4.00 -5.71 17.02
CA GLU A 98 5.44 -5.97 17.25
C GLU A 98 5.84 -7.46 17.06
N SER A 99 5.18 -8.18 16.14
CA SER A 99 5.44 -9.59 15.85
C SER A 99 6.39 -9.76 14.66
N VAL A 100 7.63 -10.20 14.93
CA VAL A 100 8.64 -10.42 13.88
C VAL A 100 8.19 -11.44 12.82
N PRO A 101 7.62 -12.62 13.15
CA PRO A 101 7.15 -13.55 12.14
C PRO A 101 6.09 -12.94 11.22
N LEU A 102 5.16 -12.17 11.79
CA LEU A 102 4.12 -11.50 11.02
C LEU A 102 4.69 -10.41 10.10
N LEU A 103 5.68 -9.64 10.59
CA LEU A 103 6.39 -8.65 9.78
C LEU A 103 7.06 -9.32 8.58
N LEU A 104 7.76 -10.43 8.76
CA LEU A 104 8.45 -11.14 7.67
C LEU A 104 7.47 -11.63 6.60
N ILE A 105 6.32 -12.17 7.00
CA ILE A 105 5.25 -12.59 6.07
C ILE A 105 4.73 -11.39 5.28
N GLN A 106 4.45 -10.27 5.95
CA GLN A 106 3.95 -9.07 5.29
C GLN A 106 5.00 -8.44 4.35
N LEU A 107 6.27 -8.40 4.75
CA LEU A 107 7.35 -7.92 3.88
C LEU A 107 7.52 -8.81 2.63
N PHE A 108 7.33 -10.12 2.76
CA PHE A 108 7.32 -11.01 1.61
C PHE A 108 6.19 -10.65 0.63
N VAL A 109 4.98 -10.41 1.11
CA VAL A 109 3.85 -9.95 0.28
C VAL A 109 4.13 -8.57 -0.34
N CYS A 110 4.73 -7.63 0.41
CA CYS A 110 5.17 -6.34 -0.12
C CYS A 110 6.16 -6.53 -1.29
N GLY A 111 7.16 -7.40 -1.12
CA GLY A 111 8.15 -7.71 -2.15
C GLY A 111 7.50 -8.26 -3.42
N LEU A 112 6.56 -9.20 -3.29
CA LEU A 112 5.82 -9.74 -4.43
C LEU A 112 4.95 -8.68 -5.13
N THR A 113 4.32 -7.78 -4.36
CA THR A 113 3.52 -6.68 -4.92
C THR A 113 4.41 -5.71 -5.70
N VAL A 114 5.53 -5.28 -5.12
CA VAL A 114 6.50 -4.39 -5.78
C VAL A 114 7.06 -5.04 -7.06
N TYR A 115 7.49 -6.31 -6.95
CA TYR A 115 7.99 -7.07 -8.10
C TYR A 115 6.97 -7.16 -9.22
N GLN A 116 5.73 -7.51 -8.92
CA GLN A 116 4.65 -7.61 -9.91
C GLN A 116 4.43 -6.26 -10.62
N ARG A 117 4.38 -5.14 -9.88
CA ARG A 117 4.23 -3.80 -10.46
C ARG A 117 5.39 -3.39 -11.35
N TRP A 118 6.61 -3.76 -10.99
CA TRP A 118 7.79 -3.55 -11.79
C TRP A 118 7.80 -4.45 -13.05
N LYS A 119 7.56 -5.75 -12.89
CA LYS A 119 7.52 -6.75 -13.99
C LYS A 119 6.59 -6.31 -15.12
N TYR A 120 5.40 -5.85 -14.80
CA TYR A 120 4.42 -5.39 -15.78
C TYR A 120 4.56 -3.91 -16.16
N LYS A 121 5.70 -3.30 -15.87
CA LYS A 121 6.02 -1.89 -16.17
C LYS A 121 4.95 -0.90 -15.72
N LYS A 122 4.17 -1.24 -14.68
CA LYS A 122 3.15 -0.34 -14.11
C LYS A 122 3.78 0.85 -13.43
N HIS A 123 4.97 0.66 -12.86
CA HIS A 123 5.73 1.66 -12.14
C HIS A 123 7.23 1.45 -12.34
N SER A 124 8.00 2.55 -12.30
CA SER A 124 9.46 2.54 -12.19
C SER A 124 9.88 2.18 -10.74
N ILE A 125 11.16 1.83 -10.57
CA ILE A 125 11.72 1.55 -9.23
C ILE A 125 11.59 2.77 -8.32
N SER A 126 11.85 3.99 -8.84
CA SER A 126 11.68 5.24 -8.08
C SER A 126 10.24 5.45 -7.61
N GLN A 127 9.25 5.21 -8.50
CA GLN A 127 7.83 5.33 -8.17
C GLN A 127 7.39 4.35 -7.08
N LEU A 128 7.94 3.13 -7.10
CA LEU A 128 7.70 2.09 -6.08
C LEU A 128 8.37 2.45 -4.75
N ALA A 129 9.62 2.90 -4.77
CA ALA A 129 10.36 3.30 -3.58
C ALA A 129 9.71 4.50 -2.87
N VAL A 130 9.38 5.54 -3.62
CA VAL A 130 8.71 6.73 -3.07
C VAL A 130 7.34 6.36 -2.49
N GLY A 131 6.56 5.51 -3.19
CA GLY A 131 5.31 5.01 -2.65
C GLY A 131 5.50 4.29 -1.32
N GLY A 132 6.46 3.37 -1.23
CA GLY A 132 6.77 2.64 0.01
C GLY A 132 7.17 3.56 1.17
N ILE A 133 8.06 4.52 0.92
CA ILE A 133 8.51 5.51 1.92
C ILE A 133 7.32 6.31 2.45
N ILE A 134 6.47 6.84 1.56
CA ILE A 134 5.28 7.60 1.95
C ILE A 134 4.35 6.73 2.81
N GLY A 135 4.13 5.46 2.41
CA GLY A 135 3.31 4.52 3.17
C GLY A 135 3.82 4.30 4.60
N ILE A 136 5.13 4.08 4.77
CA ILE A 136 5.76 3.90 6.08
C ILE A 136 5.64 5.18 6.93
N LEU A 137 5.96 6.35 6.37
CA LEU A 137 5.86 7.62 7.09
C LEU A 137 4.43 7.92 7.52
N PHE A 138 3.46 7.67 6.65
CA PHE A 138 2.06 7.87 6.96
C PHE A 138 1.55 6.89 8.03
N ALA A 139 2.00 5.63 8.03
CA ALA A 139 1.69 4.66 9.08
C ALA A 139 2.19 5.12 10.47
N ASN A 140 3.42 5.64 10.54
CA ASN A 140 3.99 6.19 11.76
C ASN A 140 3.18 7.38 12.29
N LEU A 141 2.80 8.31 11.40
CA LEU A 141 1.96 9.45 11.76
C LEU A 141 0.61 8.99 12.33
N VAL A 142 -0.07 8.07 11.63
CA VAL A 142 -1.38 7.55 12.04
C VAL A 142 -1.29 6.81 13.38
N TYR A 143 -0.30 5.94 13.54
CA TYR A 143 -0.07 5.25 14.82
C TYR A 143 0.13 6.24 15.98
N TYR A 144 0.95 7.25 15.78
CA TYR A 144 1.20 8.28 16.80
C TYR A 144 -0.09 9.04 17.18
N LEU A 145 -0.90 9.45 16.21
CA LEU A 145 -2.16 10.15 16.43
C LEU A 145 -3.17 9.30 17.19
N ILE A 146 -3.28 8.02 16.87
CA ILE A 146 -4.21 7.12 17.55
C ILE A 146 -3.72 6.80 18.96
N LYS A 147 -2.42 6.51 19.12
CA LYS A 147 -1.82 6.25 20.43
C LYS A 147 -2.05 7.40 21.39
N LYS A 148 -1.88 8.65 20.92
CA LYS A 148 -2.12 9.85 21.72
C LYS A 148 -3.58 10.00 22.15
N ARG A 149 -4.55 9.56 21.32
CA ARG A 149 -5.99 9.62 21.65
C ARG A 149 -6.47 8.49 22.55
N ILE A 150 -5.84 7.30 22.48
CA ILE A 150 -6.26 6.13 23.27
C ILE A 150 -5.74 6.21 24.70
N PHE A 151 -4.60 6.87 24.93
CA PHE A 151 -3.96 6.97 26.23
C PHE A 151 -4.13 8.35 26.91
N VAL A 152 -4.96 9.22 26.36
CA VAL A 152 -5.46 10.44 26.99
C VAL A 152 -6.94 10.29 27.30
#